data_19efa3587cdbef635edd38eda812c86d
#
_entry.id   19efa3587cdbef635edd38eda812c86d
#
_cell.length_a   1.000
_cell.length_b   1.000
_cell.length_c   1.000
_cell.angle_alpha   90.00
_cell.angle_beta   90.00
_cell.angle_gamma   90.00
#
_symmetry.space_group_name_H-M   'P 1'
#
loop_
_entity.id
_entity.type
_entity.pdbx_description
1 polymer ?
#
loop_
_entity_poly.entity_id
_entity_poly.type
_entity_poly.pdbx_seq_one_letter_code
_entity_poly.pdbx_strand_id
1 'polypeptide(L)'
;MAKASKIAAEERRRATVARYAAVRAELKAASVDPGRPAAEREAAMRTLHRLPRDASPTRLRNRDATDGRPRGHLRRFGLSRVRFRELALGGFLPGVRKSSW
;
A
#
# COMPACT_ATOMS: atom_id res chain seq x y z
N MET A 1 17.87 7.06 3.30
CA MET A 1 17.03 6.79 4.48
C MET A 1 15.79 7.67 4.52
N ALA A 2 14.65 7.11 4.86
CA ALA A 2 13.44 7.88 5.06
C ALA A 2 13.40 8.48 6.48
N LYS A 3 12.79 9.66 6.60
CA LYS A 3 12.57 10.27 7.92
C LYS A 3 11.56 9.43 8.73
N ALA A 4 11.75 9.36 10.04
CA ALA A 4 10.83 8.66 10.93
C ALA A 4 9.38 9.15 10.79
N SER A 5 9.18 10.45 10.55
CA SER A 5 7.86 11.03 10.30
C SER A 5 7.17 10.44 9.06
N LYS A 6 7.93 10.14 8.02
CA LYS A 6 7.39 9.53 6.80
C LYS A 6 6.99 8.08 7.01
N ILE A 7 7.77 7.33 7.77
CA ILE A 7 7.47 5.94 8.14
C ILE A 7 6.20 5.91 9.01
N ALA A 8 6.11 6.78 10.01
CA ALA A 8 4.94 6.87 10.88
C ALA A 8 3.67 7.30 10.11
N ALA A 9 3.81 8.22 9.15
CA ALA A 9 2.70 8.63 8.29
C ALA A 9 2.20 7.46 7.43
N GLU A 10 3.10 6.63 6.92
CA GLU A 10 2.73 5.44 6.15
C GLU A 10 1.97 4.42 7.00
N GLU A 11 2.39 4.20 8.23
CA GLU A 11 1.70 3.31 9.17
C GLU A 11 0.29 3.81 9.47
N ARG A 12 0.12 5.11 9.69
CA ARG A 12 -1.19 5.73 9.89
C ARG A 12 -2.08 5.55 8.67
N ARG A 13 -1.55 5.72 7.46
CA ARG A 13 -2.31 5.48 6.23
C ARG A 13 -2.75 4.02 6.11
N ARG A 14 -1.89 3.07 6.43
CA ARG A 14 -2.23 1.64 6.41
C ARG A 14 -3.37 1.32 7.35
N ALA A 15 -3.35 1.87 8.54
CA ALA A 15 -4.43 1.72 9.52
C ALA A 15 -5.75 2.32 9.01
N THR A 16 -5.70 3.52 8.41
CA THR A 16 -6.87 4.18 7.84
C THR A 16 -7.44 3.39 6.66
N VAL A 17 -6.60 2.91 5.76
CA VAL A 17 -7.03 2.09 4.62
C VAL A 17 -7.70 0.81 5.09
N ALA A 18 -7.13 0.14 6.08
CA ALA A 18 -7.71 -1.08 6.64
C ALA A 18 -9.08 -0.81 7.28
N ARG A 19 -9.21 0.30 8.00
CA ARG A 19 -10.46 0.71 8.67
C ARG A 19 -11.59 0.94 7.68
N TYR A 20 -11.31 1.55 6.53
CA TYR A 20 -12.32 1.90 5.54
C TYR A 20 -12.44 0.90 4.38
N ALA A 21 -11.67 -0.18 4.40
CA ALA A 21 -11.60 -1.13 3.27
C ALA A 21 -12.97 -1.73 2.90
N ALA A 22 -13.72 -2.21 3.88
CA ALA A 22 -15.03 -2.83 3.65
C ALA A 22 -16.05 -1.81 3.14
N VAL A 23 -16.15 -0.66 3.80
CA VAL A 23 -17.07 0.43 3.43
C VAL A 23 -16.76 0.92 2.02
N ARG A 24 -15.49 1.10 1.71
CA ARG A 24 -15.05 1.56 0.40
C ARG A 24 -15.38 0.56 -0.70
N ALA A 25 -15.21 -0.74 -0.44
CA ALA A 25 -15.55 -1.79 -1.38
C ALA A 25 -17.07 -1.82 -1.67
N GLU A 26 -17.88 -1.72 -0.65
CA GLU A 26 -19.34 -1.64 -0.80
C GLU A 26 -19.79 -0.43 -1.60
N LEU A 27 -19.24 0.74 -1.31
CA LEU A 27 -19.57 1.97 -2.03
C LEU A 27 -19.14 1.93 -3.49
N LYS A 28 -17.97 1.36 -3.78
CA LYS A 28 -17.51 1.16 -5.16
C LYS A 28 -18.44 0.25 -5.93
N ALA A 29 -18.80 -0.89 -5.33
CA ALA A 29 -19.74 -1.83 -5.95
C ALA A 29 -21.10 -1.17 -6.22
N ALA A 30 -21.63 -0.43 -5.24
CA ALA A 30 -22.90 0.27 -5.36
C ALA A 30 -22.89 1.37 -6.43
N SER A 31 -21.76 2.06 -6.59
CA SER A 31 -21.63 3.18 -7.54
C SER A 31 -21.65 2.74 -9.02
N VAL A 32 -21.33 1.47 -9.29
CA VAL A 32 -21.24 0.94 -10.67
C VAL A 32 -22.26 -0.18 -10.93
N ASP A 33 -23.12 -0.50 -9.98
CA ASP A 33 -24.11 -1.58 -10.10
C ASP A 33 -25.24 -1.17 -11.05
N PRO A 34 -25.40 -1.84 -12.22
CA PRO A 34 -26.45 -1.51 -13.17
C PRO A 34 -27.86 -1.86 -12.66
N GLY A 35 -27.97 -2.73 -11.66
CA GLY A 35 -29.24 -3.10 -11.04
C GLY A 35 -29.80 -2.07 -10.08
N ARG A 36 -29.04 -1.03 -9.75
CA ARG A 36 -29.47 0.03 -8.85
C ARG A 36 -29.94 1.28 -9.61
N PRO A 37 -30.93 2.03 -9.07
CA PRO A 37 -31.32 3.32 -9.65
C PRO A 37 -30.14 4.30 -9.73
N ALA A 38 -30.17 5.18 -10.73
CA ALA A 38 -29.12 6.19 -10.92
C ALA A 38 -28.92 7.08 -9.67
N ALA A 39 -30.01 7.42 -8.97
CA ALA A 39 -29.94 8.23 -7.75
C ALA A 39 -29.14 7.54 -6.65
N GLU A 40 -29.30 6.23 -6.47
CA GLU A 40 -28.53 5.45 -5.48
C GLU A 40 -27.04 5.35 -5.86
N ARG A 41 -26.75 5.17 -7.15
CA ARG A 41 -25.37 5.13 -7.64
C ARG A 41 -24.66 6.47 -7.41
N GLU A 42 -25.35 7.58 -7.68
CA GLU A 42 -24.79 8.92 -7.44
C GLU A 42 -24.58 9.18 -5.95
N ALA A 43 -25.52 8.75 -5.10
CA ALA A 43 -25.39 8.87 -3.65
C ALA A 43 -24.18 8.08 -3.13
N ALA A 44 -23.97 6.86 -3.61
CA ALA A 44 -22.83 6.04 -3.27
C ALA A 44 -21.51 6.72 -3.70
N MET A 45 -21.45 7.29 -4.89
CA MET A 45 -20.29 8.01 -5.39
C MET A 45 -19.97 9.24 -4.53
N ARG A 46 -20.99 10.00 -4.16
CA ARG A 46 -20.83 11.16 -3.27
C ARG A 46 -20.28 10.76 -1.90
N THR A 47 -20.82 9.68 -1.32
CA THR A 47 -20.33 9.16 -0.03
C THR A 47 -18.89 8.70 -0.15
N LEU A 48 -18.54 8.00 -1.24
CA LEU A 48 -17.18 7.56 -1.52
C LEU A 48 -16.20 8.75 -1.56
N HIS A 49 -16.59 9.85 -2.20
CA HIS A 49 -15.76 11.05 -2.29
C HIS A 49 -15.61 11.80 -0.95
N ARG A 50 -16.53 11.58 -0.01
CA ARG A 50 -16.46 12.18 1.33
C ARG A 50 -15.53 11.43 2.28
N LEU A 51 -15.13 10.21 1.94
CA LEU A 51 -14.20 9.45 2.77
C LEU A 51 -12.85 10.17 2.86
N PRO A 52 -12.11 9.98 3.96
CA PRO A 52 -10.77 10.58 4.08
C PRO A 52 -9.88 10.18 2.90
N ARG A 53 -9.05 11.10 2.45
CA ARG A 53 -8.11 10.83 1.34
C ARG A 53 -7.19 9.66 1.64
N ASP A 54 -6.74 9.55 2.89
CA ASP A 54 -5.86 8.47 3.34
C ASP A 54 -6.54 7.11 3.41
N ALA A 55 -7.86 7.03 3.19
CA ALA A 55 -8.58 5.78 3.04
C ALA A 55 -8.33 5.11 1.68
N SER A 56 -7.75 5.82 0.72
CA SER A 56 -7.47 5.27 -0.60
C SER A 56 -6.22 4.38 -0.59
N PRO A 57 -6.33 3.09 -0.99
CA PRO A 57 -5.16 2.21 -1.03
C PRO A 57 -4.11 2.62 -2.06
N THR A 58 -4.46 3.46 -3.04
CA THR A 58 -3.49 3.97 -4.02
C THR A 58 -2.44 4.89 -3.41
N ARG A 59 -2.71 5.44 -2.23
CA ARG A 59 -1.78 6.30 -1.49
C ARG A 59 -0.74 5.53 -0.68
N LEU A 60 -0.94 4.23 -0.52
CA LEU A 60 0.01 3.36 0.16
C LEU A 60 1.26 3.17 -0.70
N ARG A 61 2.40 3.15 -0.04
CA ARG A 61 3.68 2.89 -0.68
C ARG A 61 4.43 1.81 0.09
N ASN A 62 4.90 0.80 -0.62
CA ASN A 62 5.78 -0.19 -0.02
C ASN A 62 7.11 0.46 0.34
N ARG A 63 7.56 0.23 1.57
CA ARG A 63 8.83 0.77 2.09
C ARG A 63 9.70 -0.34 2.61
N ASP A 64 11.01 -0.14 2.52
CA ASP A 64 11.99 -1.04 3.09
C ASP A 64 11.72 -1.23 4.59
N ALA A 65 11.73 -2.47 5.06
CA ALA A 65 11.46 -2.80 6.46
C ALA A 65 12.54 -2.26 7.41
N THR A 66 13.74 -2.01 6.92
CA THR A 66 14.88 -1.57 7.76
C THR A 66 15.04 -0.04 7.80
N ASP A 67 14.98 0.63 6.65
CA ASP A 67 15.26 2.06 6.55
C ASP A 67 14.10 2.90 6.00
N GLY A 68 12.99 2.27 5.60
CA GLY A 68 11.81 2.96 5.10
C GLY A 68 11.93 3.51 3.69
N ARG A 69 12.94 3.12 2.92
CA ARG A 69 13.13 3.61 1.55
C ARG A 69 11.92 3.24 0.67
N PRO A 70 11.29 4.23 -0.02
CA PRO A 70 10.09 3.98 -0.82
C PRO A 70 10.37 3.46 -2.24
N ARG A 71 11.63 3.49 -2.68
CA ARG A 71 12.02 3.10 -4.05
C ARG A 71 12.84 1.82 -4.05
N GLY A 72 12.79 1.12 -5.17
CA GLY A 72 13.54 -0.12 -5.35
C GLY A 72 13.11 -1.25 -4.42
N HIS A 73 11.84 -1.26 -4.00
CA HIS A 73 11.31 -2.25 -3.08
C HIS A 73 11.12 -3.61 -3.76
N LEU A 74 11.61 -4.67 -3.11
CA LEU A 74 11.41 -6.06 -3.52
C LEU A 74 10.37 -6.69 -2.60
N ARG A 75 9.16 -6.90 -3.08
CA ARG A 75 8.04 -7.41 -2.27
C ARG A 75 8.33 -8.74 -1.60
N ARG A 76 9.04 -9.61 -2.29
CA ARG A 76 9.37 -10.95 -1.78
C ARG A 76 10.18 -10.90 -0.48
N PHE A 77 11.04 -9.90 -0.34
CA PHE A 77 11.95 -9.75 0.80
C PHE A 77 11.55 -8.63 1.77
N GLY A 78 10.66 -7.72 1.33
CA GLY A 78 10.31 -6.55 2.13
C GLY A 78 11.44 -5.53 2.24
N LEU A 79 12.41 -5.59 1.36
CA LEU A 79 13.63 -4.79 1.39
C LEU A 79 13.82 -4.00 0.10
N SER A 80 14.55 -2.88 0.17
CA SER A 80 15.01 -2.18 -1.02
C SER A 80 16.11 -2.99 -1.71
N ARG A 81 16.32 -2.77 -3.01
CA ARG A 81 17.37 -3.47 -3.77
C ARG A 81 18.77 -3.28 -3.17
N VAL A 82 19.03 -2.10 -2.60
CA VAL A 82 20.32 -1.78 -1.97
C VAL A 82 20.51 -2.61 -0.70
N ARG A 83 19.52 -2.59 0.18
CA ARG A 83 19.57 -3.37 1.43
C ARG A 83 19.55 -4.87 1.17
N PHE A 84 18.77 -5.31 0.18
CA PHE A 84 18.77 -6.70 -0.26
C PHE A 84 20.17 -7.18 -0.64
N ARG A 85 20.87 -6.38 -1.47
CA ARG A 85 22.24 -6.74 -1.88
C ARG A 85 23.19 -6.81 -0.67
N GLU A 86 23.12 -5.84 0.22
CA GLU A 86 23.97 -5.82 1.42
C GLU A 86 23.74 -7.06 2.29
N LEU A 87 22.49 -7.39 2.57
CA LEU A 87 22.15 -8.54 3.41
C LEU A 87 22.46 -9.87 2.72
N ALA A 88 22.26 -9.96 1.40
CA ALA A 88 22.60 -11.16 0.64
C ALA A 88 24.09 -11.43 0.64
N LEU A 89 24.90 -10.40 0.43
CA LEU A 89 26.37 -10.52 0.47
C LEU A 89 26.90 -10.81 1.87
N GLY A 90 26.17 -10.35 2.89
CA GLY A 90 26.50 -10.64 4.28
C GLY A 90 26.08 -12.03 4.77
N GLY A 91 25.38 -12.80 3.92
CA GLY A 91 24.93 -14.15 4.28
C GLY A 91 23.66 -14.20 5.13
N PHE A 92 22.95 -13.09 5.29
CA PHE A 92 21.72 -13.02 6.12
C PHE A 92 20.47 -13.53 5.41
N LEU A 93 20.54 -13.79 4.09
CA LEU A 93 19.41 -14.26 3.29
C LEU A 93 19.70 -15.69 2.80
N PRO A 94 19.21 -16.73 3.49
CA PRO A 94 19.50 -18.12 3.10
C PRO A 94 18.93 -18.44 1.72
N GLY A 95 19.70 -19.18 0.93
CA GLY A 95 19.30 -19.62 -0.42
C GLY A 95 19.48 -18.57 -1.51
N VAL A 96 19.83 -17.34 -1.16
CA VAL A 96 20.11 -16.28 -2.14
C VAL A 96 21.57 -16.41 -2.60
N ARG A 97 21.77 -16.48 -3.91
CA ARG A 97 23.10 -16.56 -4.51
C ARG A 97 23.12 -15.76 -5.80
N LYS A 98 24.33 -15.37 -6.22
CA LYS A 98 24.54 -14.69 -7.51
C LYS A 98 24.12 -15.61 -8.65
N SER A 99 23.48 -15.04 -9.65
CA SER A 99 23.02 -15.76 -10.83
C SER A 99 23.27 -14.89 -12.06
N SER A 100 23.64 -15.51 -13.15
CA SER A 100 23.77 -14.86 -14.47
C SER A 100 23.24 -15.79 -15.55
N TRP A 101 22.68 -15.22 -16.62
CA TRP A 101 22.19 -15.93 -17.80
C TRP A 101 22.59 -15.26 -19.08
#